data_e8eaab5b7cf673e80b7bc104838e6317
#
_entry.id   e8eaab5b7cf673e80b7bc104838e6317
#
_cell.length_a   1.000
_cell.length_b   1.000
_cell.length_c   1.000
_cell.angle_alpha   90.00
_cell.angle_beta   90.00
_cell.angle_gamma   90.00
#
_symmetry.space_group_name_H-M   'P 1'
#
loop_
_entity.id
_entity.type
_entity.pdbx_description
1 polymer ?
#
loop_
_entity_poly.entity_id
_entity_poly.type
_entity_poly.pdbx_seq_one_letter_code
_entity_poly.pdbx_strand_id
1 'polypeptide(L)'
;MQAEQLYQSPNKLAPLYSRFKVAERLLLTGHSHQAWPDCAFDGQVLAWEDAACYVDEKWERAFAQAQAVKAGFADLIEDHERNITLGSNTHELVTKFLSALPLGKRPKLITTDGEFHTIRRQLDRLGEEGVQIIKVPSSPAADLVERMRSAIDEKTAAVLISKVFYHSAVIVKDLDRLADRCQEVGAELLVDAYHALNVVPFSVTSEGLASAFIVGGGYKYCQLGEGNCFLRVPPGCTLRPVITGWFAEFDILSQQRQDNRVPYPSDAARFAGSTYDPTSHYRGAKVFEFFHRYQLSPEFLRTINQHQVKHLMSCFDALDVNPTLIDYDRSIAPDDRGGFLVLHTPHAHILQHLLKQRGVHTDHRGTSLRLGPAPYLSDAQLSTAMQILGEILRERF
;
A
#
# COMPACT_ATOMS: atom_id res chain seq x y z
N MET A 1 -14.56 -7.15 18.99
CA MET A 1 -13.87 -8.45 18.82
C MET A 1 -12.60 -8.42 19.65
N GLN A 2 -12.17 -9.56 20.25
CA GLN A 2 -10.91 -9.63 21.01
C GLN A 2 -9.84 -10.31 20.16
N ALA A 3 -8.58 -9.91 20.30
CA ALA A 3 -7.46 -10.38 19.49
C ALA A 3 -7.26 -11.90 19.58
N GLU A 4 -7.39 -12.45 20.80
CA GLU A 4 -7.22 -13.88 21.09
C GLU A 4 -8.21 -14.77 20.33
N GLN A 5 -9.38 -14.25 19.97
CA GLN A 5 -10.37 -14.96 19.17
C GLN A 5 -9.93 -15.15 17.70
N LEU A 6 -8.93 -14.38 17.26
CA LEU A 6 -8.38 -14.48 15.91
C LEU A 6 -7.15 -15.39 15.84
N TYR A 7 -6.53 -15.70 17.00
CA TYR A 7 -5.41 -16.65 17.08
C TYR A 7 -5.89 -18.11 17.14
N GLN A 8 -7.11 -18.32 17.61
CA GLN A 8 -7.70 -19.66 17.82
C GLN A 8 -8.11 -20.31 16.48
N SER A 9 -8.31 -21.64 16.54
CA SER A 9 -8.92 -22.40 15.45
C SER A 9 -10.28 -22.97 15.93
N PRO A 10 -11.40 -22.61 15.27
CA PRO A 10 -11.49 -21.74 14.09
C PRO A 10 -11.28 -20.25 14.42
N ASN A 11 -10.66 -19.52 13.51
CA ASN A 11 -10.53 -18.07 13.60
C ASN A 11 -11.91 -17.42 13.43
N LYS A 12 -12.24 -16.45 14.29
CA LYS A 12 -13.58 -15.84 14.34
C LYS A 12 -13.94 -15.00 13.09
N LEU A 13 -12.94 -14.48 12.38
CA LEU A 13 -13.15 -13.77 11.11
C LEU A 13 -13.33 -14.72 9.92
N ALA A 14 -12.76 -15.92 9.95
CA ALA A 14 -12.72 -16.82 8.80
C ALA A 14 -14.11 -17.11 8.17
N PRO A 15 -15.21 -17.26 8.91
CA PRO A 15 -16.55 -17.44 8.33
C PRO A 15 -17.03 -16.27 7.47
N LEU A 16 -16.49 -15.04 7.67
CA LEU A 16 -16.85 -13.84 6.93
C LEU A 16 -16.09 -13.73 5.58
N TYR A 17 -15.20 -14.70 5.29
CA TYR A 17 -14.44 -14.86 4.06
C TYR A 17 -14.73 -16.22 3.41
N SER A 18 -15.96 -16.72 3.52
CA SER A 18 -16.37 -18.07 3.12
C SER A 18 -16.11 -18.34 1.65
N ARG A 19 -16.29 -17.33 0.80
CA ARG A 19 -16.05 -17.41 -0.66
C ARG A 19 -14.59 -17.65 -1.01
N PHE A 20 -13.65 -17.19 -0.18
CA PHE A 20 -12.22 -17.42 -0.33
C PHE A 20 -11.74 -18.68 0.37
N LYS A 21 -12.61 -19.35 1.17
CA LYS A 21 -12.31 -20.59 1.90
C LYS A 21 -11.06 -20.46 2.77
N VAL A 22 -10.89 -19.32 3.44
CA VAL A 22 -9.67 -19.00 4.19
C VAL A 22 -9.41 -19.97 5.36
N ALA A 23 -10.46 -20.57 5.93
CA ALA A 23 -10.35 -21.58 6.98
C ALA A 23 -9.65 -22.89 6.53
N GLU A 24 -9.69 -23.18 5.22
CA GLU A 24 -9.17 -24.42 4.62
C GLU A 24 -7.81 -24.22 3.93
N ARG A 25 -7.29 -23.00 3.89
CA ARG A 25 -6.13 -22.62 3.08
C ARG A 25 -5.03 -21.99 3.91
N LEU A 26 -3.78 -22.18 3.51
CA LEU A 26 -2.59 -21.59 4.12
C LEU A 26 -2.12 -20.40 3.26
N LEU A 27 -2.78 -19.23 3.45
CA LEU A 27 -2.62 -18.05 2.61
C LEU A 27 -1.64 -17.05 3.25
N LEU A 28 -0.33 -17.28 3.09
CA LEU A 28 0.71 -16.39 3.61
C LEU A 28 1.12 -15.32 2.57
N THR A 29 0.18 -14.85 1.78
CA THR A 29 0.35 -13.79 0.76
C THR A 29 -0.23 -12.45 1.18
N GLY A 30 -0.54 -12.25 2.48
CA GLY A 30 -1.25 -11.07 2.97
C GLY A 30 -0.56 -9.74 2.68
N HIS A 31 0.75 -9.72 2.55
CA HIS A 31 1.54 -8.55 2.13
C HIS A 31 1.46 -8.27 0.62
N SER A 32 0.99 -9.22 -0.16
CA SER A 32 0.82 -9.11 -1.61
C SER A 32 -0.66 -8.94 -1.97
N HIS A 33 -1.49 -9.95 -1.68
CA HIS A 33 -2.95 -9.91 -1.88
C HIS A 33 -3.63 -10.61 -0.71
N GLN A 34 -4.63 -9.95 -0.12
CA GLN A 34 -5.49 -10.57 0.89
C GLN A 34 -6.81 -11.04 0.29
N ALA A 35 -7.44 -12.01 0.94
CA ALA A 35 -8.82 -12.38 0.66
C ALA A 35 -9.75 -11.21 0.99
N TRP A 36 -10.83 -11.10 0.26
CA TRP A 36 -11.86 -10.09 0.48
C TRP A 36 -12.98 -10.67 1.36
N PRO A 37 -13.55 -9.91 2.29
CA PRO A 37 -14.74 -10.36 3.02
C PRO A 37 -15.92 -10.56 2.08
N ASP A 38 -16.85 -11.44 2.45
CA ASP A 38 -17.98 -11.82 1.59
C ASP A 38 -18.86 -10.63 1.18
N CYS A 39 -18.93 -9.57 2.00
CA CYS A 39 -19.63 -8.33 1.67
C CYS A 39 -19.06 -7.60 0.44
N ALA A 40 -17.82 -7.89 0.06
CA ALA A 40 -17.22 -7.36 -1.17
C ALA A 40 -17.97 -7.87 -2.42
N PHE A 41 -18.48 -9.11 -2.39
CA PHE A 41 -19.32 -9.65 -3.44
C PHE A 41 -20.66 -8.90 -3.55
N ASP A 42 -21.26 -8.55 -2.42
CA ASP A 42 -22.52 -7.79 -2.41
C ASP A 42 -22.33 -6.41 -3.06
N GLY A 43 -21.18 -5.77 -2.84
CA GLY A 43 -20.80 -4.53 -3.55
C GLY A 43 -20.70 -4.70 -5.06
N GLN A 44 -20.15 -5.83 -5.55
CA GLN A 44 -20.09 -6.13 -6.98
C GLN A 44 -21.48 -6.31 -7.59
N VAL A 45 -22.38 -7.02 -6.89
CA VAL A 45 -23.77 -7.21 -7.31
C VAL A 45 -24.50 -5.87 -7.35
N LEU A 46 -24.35 -5.03 -6.32
CA LEU A 46 -24.97 -3.70 -6.27
C LEU A 46 -24.54 -2.80 -7.44
N ALA A 47 -23.24 -2.85 -7.83
CA ALA A 47 -22.75 -2.10 -8.98
C ALA A 47 -23.44 -2.52 -10.29
N TRP A 48 -23.69 -3.82 -10.46
CA TRP A 48 -24.41 -4.36 -11.59
C TRP A 48 -25.89 -3.94 -11.58
N GLU A 49 -26.55 -4.03 -10.43
CA GLU A 49 -27.96 -3.67 -10.25
C GLU A 49 -28.18 -2.19 -10.52
N ASP A 50 -27.35 -1.30 -9.99
CA ASP A 50 -27.42 0.14 -10.26
C ASP A 50 -27.19 0.44 -11.75
N ALA A 51 -26.24 -0.25 -12.41
CA ALA A 51 -26.02 -0.08 -13.84
C ALA A 51 -27.21 -0.55 -14.67
N ALA A 52 -27.85 -1.67 -14.32
CA ALA A 52 -29.01 -2.19 -15.01
C ALA A 52 -30.26 -1.32 -14.81
N CYS A 53 -30.46 -0.79 -13.60
CA CYS A 53 -31.65 0.00 -13.26
C CYS A 53 -31.57 1.45 -13.77
N TYR A 54 -30.39 2.08 -13.69
CA TYR A 54 -30.24 3.53 -13.84
C TYR A 54 -29.44 3.93 -15.10
N VAL A 55 -28.74 3.01 -15.75
CA VAL A 55 -27.96 3.22 -16.97
C VAL A 55 -27.03 4.45 -16.82
N ASP A 56 -27.43 5.62 -17.33
CA ASP A 56 -26.65 6.85 -17.27
C ASP A 56 -26.72 7.53 -15.89
N GLU A 57 -27.88 7.51 -15.26
CA GLU A 57 -28.08 8.10 -13.91
C GLU A 57 -27.36 7.33 -12.78
N LYS A 58 -26.78 6.15 -13.06
CA LYS A 58 -26.00 5.39 -12.09
C LYS A 58 -24.81 6.17 -11.51
N TRP A 59 -24.33 7.21 -12.20
CA TRP A 59 -23.14 7.94 -11.78
C TRP A 59 -23.30 8.67 -10.46
N GLU A 60 -24.50 9.14 -10.10
CA GLU A 60 -24.75 9.72 -8.79
C GLU A 60 -24.45 8.71 -7.68
N ARG A 61 -24.93 7.46 -7.85
CA ARG A 61 -24.71 6.36 -6.91
C ARG A 61 -23.25 5.92 -6.89
N ALA A 62 -22.63 5.80 -8.06
CA ALA A 62 -21.22 5.47 -8.19
C ALA A 62 -20.31 6.50 -7.49
N PHE A 63 -20.61 7.79 -7.61
CA PHE A 63 -19.88 8.84 -6.90
C PHE A 63 -20.11 8.80 -5.39
N ALA A 64 -21.29 8.41 -4.91
CA ALA A 64 -21.51 8.16 -3.49
C ALA A 64 -20.61 7.02 -2.94
N GLN A 65 -20.44 5.93 -3.70
CA GLN A 65 -19.51 4.86 -3.33
C GLN A 65 -18.04 5.32 -3.39
N ALA A 66 -17.68 6.10 -4.40
CA ALA A 66 -16.34 6.70 -4.49
C ALA A 66 -16.05 7.62 -3.29
N GLN A 67 -17.04 8.39 -2.85
CA GLN A 67 -16.92 9.25 -1.67
C GLN A 67 -16.73 8.42 -0.39
N ALA A 68 -17.46 7.31 -0.22
CA ALA A 68 -17.26 6.39 0.90
C ALA A 68 -15.84 5.77 0.89
N VAL A 69 -15.30 5.46 -0.29
CA VAL A 69 -13.91 4.96 -0.41
C VAL A 69 -12.89 6.05 -0.07
N LYS A 70 -13.12 7.31 -0.48
CA LYS A 70 -12.26 8.44 -0.08
C LYS A 70 -12.26 8.63 1.43
N ALA A 71 -13.45 8.61 2.06
CA ALA A 71 -13.58 8.70 3.51
C ALA A 71 -12.83 7.56 4.21
N GLY A 72 -12.99 6.32 3.75
CA GLY A 72 -12.28 5.17 4.32
C GLY A 72 -10.76 5.28 4.22
N PHE A 73 -10.20 5.76 3.11
CA PHE A 73 -8.76 6.02 3.02
C PHE A 73 -8.31 7.20 3.89
N ALA A 74 -9.13 8.26 3.96
CA ALA A 74 -8.84 9.42 4.81
C ALA A 74 -8.78 9.02 6.29
N ASP A 75 -9.73 8.20 6.75
CA ASP A 75 -9.74 7.65 8.12
C ASP A 75 -8.48 6.83 8.42
N LEU A 76 -8.02 5.98 7.46
CA LEU A 76 -6.82 5.16 7.63
C LEU A 76 -5.52 5.96 7.80
N ILE A 77 -5.48 7.20 7.31
CA ILE A 77 -4.30 8.08 7.39
C ILE A 77 -4.54 9.31 8.27
N GLU A 78 -5.68 9.36 8.97
CA GLU A 78 -6.10 10.47 9.83
C GLU A 78 -6.05 11.83 9.12
N ASP A 79 -6.71 11.93 7.96
CA ASP A 79 -6.83 13.16 7.16
C ASP A 79 -8.27 13.37 6.70
N HIS A 80 -8.50 14.39 5.89
CA HIS A 80 -9.82 14.74 5.37
C HIS A 80 -10.02 14.19 3.94
N GLU A 81 -11.19 13.66 3.64
CA GLU A 81 -11.56 13.06 2.34
C GLU A 81 -11.39 14.00 1.14
N ARG A 82 -11.53 15.32 1.31
CA ARG A 82 -11.27 16.31 0.25
C ARG A 82 -9.81 16.36 -0.19
N ASN A 83 -8.91 15.85 0.64
CA ASN A 83 -7.49 15.73 0.32
C ASN A 83 -7.18 14.45 -0.47
N ILE A 84 -8.19 13.61 -0.74
CA ILE A 84 -8.04 12.31 -1.41
C ILE A 84 -8.59 12.38 -2.83
N THR A 85 -7.77 11.99 -3.81
CA THR A 85 -8.24 11.62 -5.15
C THR A 85 -8.04 10.13 -5.38
N LEU A 86 -8.96 9.50 -6.11
CA LEU A 86 -8.90 8.08 -6.42
C LEU A 86 -8.29 7.83 -7.80
N GLY A 87 -7.70 6.66 -7.96
CA GLY A 87 -7.22 6.14 -9.24
C GLY A 87 -7.29 4.62 -9.25
N SER A 88 -7.29 4.03 -10.44
CA SER A 88 -7.38 2.58 -10.59
C SER A 88 -6.12 1.84 -10.11
N ASN A 89 -4.97 2.50 -10.10
CA ASN A 89 -3.70 1.95 -9.62
C ASN A 89 -2.72 3.08 -9.24
N THR A 90 -1.71 2.74 -8.44
CA THR A 90 -0.68 3.71 -8.02
C THR A 90 0.18 4.22 -9.17
N HIS A 91 0.36 3.43 -10.24
CA HIS A 91 1.12 3.86 -11.41
C HIS A 91 0.50 5.11 -12.05
N GLU A 92 -0.81 5.12 -12.25
CA GLU A 92 -1.55 6.28 -12.78
C GLU A 92 -1.34 7.52 -11.88
N LEU A 93 -1.49 7.36 -10.57
CA LEU A 93 -1.39 8.44 -9.60
C LEU A 93 0.04 9.02 -9.50
N VAL A 94 1.05 8.15 -9.45
CA VAL A 94 2.47 8.55 -9.47
C VAL A 94 2.82 9.26 -10.78
N THR A 95 2.32 8.79 -11.91
CA THR A 95 2.57 9.42 -13.22
C THR A 95 1.96 10.82 -13.28
N LYS A 96 0.74 10.99 -12.77
CA LYS A 96 0.11 12.32 -12.65
C LYS A 96 0.90 13.25 -11.73
N PHE A 97 1.34 12.75 -10.56
CA PHE A 97 2.19 13.51 -9.64
C PHE A 97 3.48 13.97 -10.34
N LEU A 98 4.20 13.07 -10.97
CA LEU A 98 5.45 13.39 -11.69
C LEU A 98 5.23 14.41 -12.82
N SER A 99 4.08 14.31 -13.52
CA SER A 99 3.72 15.25 -14.59
C SER A 99 3.45 16.67 -14.10
N ALA A 100 3.20 16.85 -12.81
CA ALA A 100 2.95 18.15 -12.20
C ALA A 100 4.22 18.86 -11.73
N LEU A 101 5.34 18.14 -11.64
CA LEU A 101 6.59 18.66 -11.13
C LEU A 101 7.29 19.58 -12.13
N PRO A 102 7.96 20.66 -11.68
CA PRO A 102 8.66 21.60 -12.55
C PRO A 102 10.03 21.08 -13.03
N LEU A 103 10.07 19.86 -13.61
CA LEU A 103 11.31 19.16 -13.96
C LEU A 103 12.21 19.94 -14.93
N GLY A 104 11.65 20.82 -15.77
CA GLY A 104 12.44 21.70 -16.62
C GLY A 104 13.24 22.77 -15.87
N LYS A 105 12.84 23.11 -14.63
CA LYS A 105 13.50 24.11 -13.77
C LYS A 105 14.27 23.46 -12.63
N ARG A 106 13.78 22.34 -12.14
CA ARG A 106 14.31 21.56 -11.01
C ARG A 106 14.46 20.09 -11.44
N PRO A 107 15.54 19.74 -12.17
CA PRO A 107 15.63 18.46 -12.86
C PRO A 107 16.09 17.29 -11.97
N LYS A 108 16.00 17.41 -10.64
CA LYS A 108 16.51 16.40 -9.71
C LYS A 108 15.37 15.75 -8.93
N LEU A 109 15.37 14.42 -8.93
CA LEU A 109 14.50 13.58 -8.10
C LEU A 109 15.35 12.69 -7.20
N ILE A 110 14.94 12.52 -5.95
CA ILE A 110 15.63 11.68 -4.96
C ILE A 110 14.71 10.53 -4.57
N THR A 111 15.26 9.34 -4.50
CA THR A 111 14.55 8.13 -4.12
C THR A 111 15.50 7.13 -3.46
N THR A 112 15.02 5.92 -3.15
CA THR A 112 15.86 4.83 -2.67
C THR A 112 16.03 3.73 -3.73
N ASP A 113 17.02 2.85 -3.53
CA ASP A 113 17.16 1.63 -4.34
C ASP A 113 16.17 0.55 -3.94
N GLY A 114 15.45 0.76 -2.84
CA GLY A 114 14.44 -0.15 -2.27
C GLY A 114 13.00 0.09 -2.72
N GLU A 115 12.74 1.01 -3.66
CA GLU A 115 11.38 1.34 -4.08
C GLU A 115 10.74 0.25 -4.93
N PHE A 116 9.40 0.14 -4.80
CA PHE A 116 8.63 -0.78 -5.62
C PHE A 116 8.72 -0.45 -7.11
N HIS A 117 8.54 -1.46 -7.94
CA HIS A 117 8.73 -1.38 -9.41
C HIS A 117 7.99 -0.23 -10.09
N THR A 118 6.85 0.20 -9.58
CA THR A 118 6.08 1.34 -10.10
C THR A 118 6.89 2.62 -10.05
N ILE A 119 7.42 2.98 -8.88
CA ILE A 119 8.24 4.19 -8.70
C ILE A 119 9.59 4.00 -9.40
N ARG A 120 10.28 2.91 -9.10
CA ARG A 120 11.63 2.63 -9.65
C ARG A 120 11.64 2.75 -11.17
N ARG A 121 10.77 2.00 -11.87
CA ARG A 121 10.75 1.98 -13.34
C ARG A 121 10.44 3.35 -13.94
N GLN A 122 9.49 4.08 -13.35
CA GLN A 122 9.12 5.40 -13.86
C GLN A 122 10.25 6.40 -13.69
N LEU A 123 10.98 6.37 -12.55
CA LEU A 123 12.12 7.24 -12.32
C LEU A 123 13.31 6.84 -13.22
N ASP A 124 13.57 5.54 -13.37
CA ASP A 124 14.63 5.07 -14.30
C ASP A 124 14.40 5.61 -15.71
N ARG A 125 13.15 5.55 -16.20
CA ARG A 125 12.79 6.05 -17.53
C ARG A 125 12.93 7.58 -17.64
N LEU A 126 12.59 8.33 -16.60
CA LEU A 126 12.83 9.77 -16.56
C LEU A 126 14.33 10.10 -16.56
N GLY A 127 15.17 9.25 -15.94
CA GLY A 127 16.61 9.37 -15.99
C GLY A 127 17.16 9.26 -17.43
N GLU A 128 16.60 8.38 -18.25
CA GLU A 128 16.94 8.25 -19.68
C GLU A 128 16.58 9.52 -20.49
N GLU A 129 15.60 10.30 -20.03
CA GLU A 129 15.19 11.59 -20.61
C GLU A 129 15.97 12.80 -20.03
N GLY A 130 17.02 12.55 -19.23
CA GLY A 130 17.91 13.59 -18.71
C GLY A 130 17.51 14.16 -17.34
N VAL A 131 16.51 13.61 -16.65
CA VAL A 131 16.22 13.97 -15.25
C VAL A 131 17.28 13.34 -14.34
N GLN A 132 17.85 14.12 -13.43
CA GLN A 132 18.84 13.61 -12.47
C GLN A 132 18.13 12.77 -11.39
N ILE A 133 18.34 11.46 -11.41
CA ILE A 133 17.80 10.54 -10.41
C ILE A 133 18.90 10.17 -9.41
N ILE A 134 18.69 10.54 -8.13
CA ILE A 134 19.57 10.16 -7.03
C ILE A 134 18.92 9.00 -6.29
N LYS A 135 19.54 7.82 -6.32
CA LYS A 135 19.12 6.64 -5.56
C LYS A 135 20.00 6.48 -4.34
N VAL A 136 19.41 6.70 -3.16
CA VAL A 136 20.07 6.49 -1.88
C VAL A 136 19.92 5.01 -1.49
N PRO A 137 21.00 4.31 -1.07
CA PRO A 137 20.90 2.95 -0.60
C PRO A 137 19.87 2.82 0.55
N SER A 138 18.93 1.89 0.46
CA SER A 138 17.90 1.65 1.47
C SER A 138 18.44 0.97 2.74
N SER A 139 19.64 0.38 2.65
CA SER A 139 20.35 -0.25 3.78
C SER A 139 21.68 0.47 4.04
N PRO A 140 22.08 0.62 5.32
CA PRO A 140 21.29 0.37 6.52
C PRO A 140 20.14 1.38 6.67
N ALA A 141 19.01 0.93 7.29
CA ALA A 141 17.84 1.78 7.42
C ALA A 141 17.97 2.87 8.50
N ALA A 142 18.85 2.66 9.48
CA ALA A 142 18.98 3.54 10.66
C ALA A 142 19.36 4.99 10.31
N ASP A 143 20.16 5.21 9.27
CA ASP A 143 20.61 6.54 8.83
C ASP A 143 20.07 6.95 7.45
N LEU A 144 19.12 6.18 6.91
CA LEU A 144 18.55 6.40 5.59
C LEU A 144 17.98 7.81 5.41
N VAL A 145 17.16 8.26 6.35
CA VAL A 145 16.52 9.58 6.31
C VAL A 145 17.59 10.69 6.28
N GLU A 146 18.66 10.57 7.06
CA GLU A 146 19.72 11.57 7.08
C GLU A 146 20.52 11.59 5.76
N ARG A 147 20.81 10.41 5.20
CA ARG A 147 21.44 10.30 3.87
C ARG A 147 20.59 10.92 2.77
N MET A 148 19.27 10.71 2.81
CA MET A 148 18.34 11.33 1.87
C MET A 148 18.27 12.85 2.06
N ARG A 149 18.18 13.34 3.31
CA ARG A 149 18.17 14.78 3.64
C ARG A 149 19.41 15.49 3.08
N SER A 150 20.57 14.89 3.25
CA SER A 150 21.84 15.42 2.76
C SER A 150 21.90 15.54 1.24
N ALA A 151 21.11 14.77 0.50
CA ALA A 151 21.02 14.83 -0.94
C ALA A 151 20.06 15.92 -1.46
N ILE A 152 19.20 16.49 -0.60
CA ILE A 152 18.16 17.48 -0.98
C ILE A 152 18.77 18.88 -1.09
N ASP A 153 18.58 19.52 -2.24
CA ASP A 153 18.99 20.90 -2.54
C ASP A 153 17.94 21.66 -3.37
N GLU A 154 18.25 22.88 -3.77
CA GLU A 154 17.36 23.77 -4.52
C GLU A 154 17.02 23.26 -5.94
N LYS A 155 17.78 22.29 -6.47
CA LYS A 155 17.51 21.63 -7.75
C LYS A 155 16.54 20.46 -7.61
N THR A 156 16.24 20.02 -6.38
CA THR A 156 15.38 18.87 -6.12
C THR A 156 13.92 19.27 -6.36
N ALA A 157 13.25 18.63 -7.31
CA ALA A 157 11.81 18.80 -7.55
C ALA A 157 10.97 17.97 -6.57
N ALA A 158 11.39 16.72 -6.30
CA ALA A 158 10.70 15.86 -5.35
C ALA A 158 11.61 14.78 -4.76
N VAL A 159 11.17 14.27 -3.59
CA VAL A 159 11.66 13.06 -2.93
C VAL A 159 10.52 12.02 -2.94
N LEU A 160 10.83 10.77 -3.32
CA LEU A 160 9.88 9.66 -3.33
C LEU A 160 10.43 8.53 -2.46
N ILE A 161 9.64 8.07 -1.48
CA ILE A 161 10.05 7.04 -0.52
C ILE A 161 8.87 6.18 -0.06
N SER A 162 9.12 4.87 0.09
CA SER A 162 8.15 3.94 0.70
C SER A 162 8.18 4.01 2.23
N LYS A 163 7.02 4.07 2.89
CA LYS A 163 6.90 3.96 4.37
C LYS A 163 7.34 2.60 4.89
N VAL A 164 7.10 1.53 4.10
CA VAL A 164 7.54 0.17 4.41
C VAL A 164 8.13 -0.44 3.15
N PHE A 165 9.36 -0.86 3.21
CA PHE A 165 10.03 -1.48 2.05
C PHE A 165 9.47 -2.85 1.73
N TYR A 166 9.10 -3.07 0.47
CA TYR A 166 8.46 -4.29 0.00
C TYR A 166 9.36 -5.52 0.01
N HIS A 167 10.68 -5.32 -0.01
CA HIS A 167 11.67 -6.42 -0.07
C HIS A 167 12.19 -6.85 1.31
N SER A 168 12.19 -5.95 2.30
CA SER A 168 12.74 -6.19 3.64
C SER A 168 11.73 -6.12 4.76
N ALA A 169 10.53 -5.58 4.49
CA ALA A 169 9.52 -5.24 5.49
C ALA A 169 9.94 -4.16 6.50
N VAL A 170 11.06 -3.47 6.29
CA VAL A 170 11.52 -2.40 7.19
C VAL A 170 10.58 -1.22 7.13
N ILE A 171 10.17 -0.74 8.31
CA ILE A 171 9.39 0.51 8.48
C ILE A 171 10.38 1.67 8.51
N VAL A 172 10.19 2.63 7.61
CA VAL A 172 10.98 3.88 7.61
C VAL A 172 10.38 4.85 8.63
N LYS A 173 11.21 5.32 9.55
CA LYS A 173 10.87 6.30 10.60
C LYS A 173 11.32 7.71 10.21
N ASP A 174 10.94 8.70 11.01
CA ASP A 174 11.42 10.09 10.93
C ASP A 174 11.21 10.74 9.55
N LEU A 175 10.09 10.42 8.87
CA LEU A 175 9.75 11.00 7.57
C LEU A 175 9.42 12.50 7.66
N ASP A 176 9.02 13.01 8.83
CA ASP A 176 8.88 14.43 9.15
C ASP A 176 10.14 15.21 8.80
N ARG A 177 11.32 14.67 9.11
CA ARG A 177 12.61 15.29 8.79
C ARG A 177 12.87 15.44 7.29
N LEU A 178 12.30 14.54 6.47
CA LEU A 178 12.32 14.70 5.00
C LEU A 178 11.31 15.74 4.55
N ALA A 179 10.10 15.75 5.16
CA ALA A 179 9.06 16.74 4.86
C ALA A 179 9.55 18.15 5.16
N ASP A 180 10.16 18.37 6.32
CA ASP A 180 10.75 19.67 6.70
C ASP A 180 11.81 20.11 5.71
N ARG A 181 12.75 19.23 5.35
CA ARG A 181 13.82 19.58 4.42
C ARG A 181 13.29 19.85 3.00
N CYS A 182 12.32 19.09 2.54
CA CYS A 182 11.64 19.36 1.27
C CYS A 182 10.97 20.74 1.28
N GLN A 183 10.28 21.07 2.36
CA GLN A 183 9.59 22.36 2.51
C GLN A 183 10.58 23.53 2.53
N GLU A 184 11.72 23.42 3.23
CA GLU A 184 12.78 24.44 3.26
C GLU A 184 13.27 24.83 1.86
N VAL A 185 13.43 23.86 0.95
CA VAL A 185 13.93 24.12 -0.41
C VAL A 185 12.82 24.23 -1.45
N GLY A 186 11.54 24.05 -1.06
CA GLY A 186 10.39 24.05 -1.97
C GLY A 186 10.35 22.81 -2.88
N ALA A 187 10.79 21.65 -2.42
CA ALA A 187 10.63 20.36 -3.05
C ALA A 187 9.36 19.69 -2.57
N GLU A 188 8.83 18.73 -3.33
CA GLU A 188 7.69 17.91 -2.90
C GLU A 188 8.19 16.62 -2.25
N LEU A 189 7.41 16.08 -1.27
CA LEU A 189 7.61 14.75 -0.73
C LEU A 189 6.44 13.85 -1.13
N LEU A 190 6.71 12.67 -1.71
CA LEU A 190 5.72 11.63 -1.95
C LEU A 190 6.09 10.39 -1.14
N VAL A 191 5.17 9.97 -0.27
CA VAL A 191 5.31 8.76 0.54
C VAL A 191 4.42 7.66 -0.03
N ASP A 192 5.01 6.51 -0.39
CA ASP A 192 4.26 5.30 -0.73
C ASP A 192 3.91 4.53 0.55
N ALA A 193 2.65 4.61 0.96
CA ALA A 193 2.13 3.96 2.14
C ALA A 193 1.54 2.55 1.87
N TYR A 194 1.64 2.02 0.66
CA TYR A 194 0.92 0.81 0.24
C TYR A 194 1.15 -0.41 1.14
N HIS A 195 2.35 -0.58 1.68
CA HIS A 195 2.69 -1.66 2.62
C HIS A 195 2.49 -1.29 4.10
N ALA A 196 2.10 -0.04 4.39
CA ALA A 196 1.77 0.41 5.75
C ALA A 196 0.26 0.38 6.02
N LEU A 197 -0.56 0.82 5.04
CA LEU A 197 -1.99 0.99 5.21
C LEU A 197 -2.65 -0.23 5.85
N ASN A 198 -3.45 0.03 6.91
CA ASN A 198 -4.26 -0.95 7.62
C ASN A 198 -3.48 -2.11 8.28
N VAL A 199 -2.16 -2.00 8.46
CA VAL A 199 -1.30 -2.98 9.15
C VAL A 199 -0.20 -2.35 9.98
N VAL A 200 0.24 -1.15 9.62
CA VAL A 200 1.09 -0.27 10.42
C VAL A 200 0.29 1.00 10.63
N PRO A 201 -0.02 1.41 11.86
CA PRO A 201 -0.68 2.68 12.11
C PRO A 201 0.09 3.82 11.43
N PHE A 202 -0.64 4.66 10.70
CA PHE A 202 -0.05 5.72 9.88
C PHE A 202 -0.95 6.96 9.94
N SER A 203 -0.43 8.03 10.50
CA SER A 203 -1.16 9.30 10.66
C SER A 203 -0.40 10.42 9.99
N VAL A 204 -1.06 11.15 9.10
CA VAL A 204 -0.50 12.35 8.45
C VAL A 204 -0.07 13.38 9.49
N THR A 205 -0.88 13.55 10.54
CA THR A 205 -0.64 14.55 11.57
C THR A 205 0.47 14.13 12.52
N SER A 206 0.38 12.93 13.10
CA SER A 206 1.35 12.46 14.09
C SER A 206 2.74 12.18 13.52
N GLU A 207 2.82 11.87 12.22
CA GLU A 207 4.10 11.69 11.50
C GLU A 207 4.63 12.97 10.85
N GLY A 208 4.04 14.16 11.13
CA GLY A 208 4.53 15.43 10.59
C GLY A 208 4.46 15.56 9.06
N LEU A 209 3.53 14.83 8.41
CA LEU A 209 3.45 14.71 6.95
C LEU A 209 2.37 15.62 6.31
N ALA A 210 1.99 16.70 6.98
CA ALA A 210 0.94 17.60 6.51
C ALA A 210 1.21 18.18 5.11
N SER A 211 2.48 18.41 4.76
CA SER A 211 2.92 18.92 3.45
C SER A 211 3.19 17.82 2.41
N ALA A 212 3.16 16.53 2.78
CA ALA A 212 3.52 15.45 1.88
C ALA A 212 2.35 14.96 1.03
N PHE A 213 2.66 14.52 -0.19
CA PHE A 213 1.78 13.63 -0.95
C PHE A 213 1.89 12.21 -0.41
N ILE A 214 0.77 11.46 -0.38
CA ILE A 214 0.77 10.07 0.05
C ILE A 214 0.03 9.26 -1.00
N VAL A 215 0.67 8.19 -1.49
CA VAL A 215 0.06 7.25 -2.42
C VAL A 215 -0.12 5.89 -1.76
N GLY A 216 -1.22 5.21 -2.06
CA GLY A 216 -1.49 3.87 -1.56
C GLY A 216 -2.64 3.22 -2.27
N GLY A 217 -3.03 2.05 -1.80
CA GLY A 217 -4.16 1.33 -2.40
C GLY A 217 -4.62 0.11 -1.62
N GLY A 218 -5.71 -0.48 -2.10
CA GLY A 218 -6.57 -1.32 -1.31
C GLY A 218 -6.37 -2.83 -1.42
N TYR A 219 -5.67 -3.37 -2.40
CA TYR A 219 -5.70 -4.83 -2.61
C TYR A 219 -4.84 -5.65 -1.63
N LYS A 220 -3.97 -5.00 -0.84
CA LYS A 220 -3.19 -5.66 0.20
C LYS A 220 -3.99 -5.73 1.51
N TYR A 221 -3.52 -5.07 2.55
CA TYR A 221 -4.08 -5.16 3.91
C TYR A 221 -5.46 -4.50 4.06
N CYS A 222 -5.84 -3.59 3.17
CA CYS A 222 -7.18 -3.02 3.16
C CYS A 222 -8.24 -3.96 2.56
N GLN A 223 -7.86 -5.05 1.88
CA GLN A 223 -8.77 -6.09 1.38
C GLN A 223 -9.84 -5.62 0.38
N LEU A 224 -9.62 -4.44 -0.24
CA LEU A 224 -10.59 -3.85 -1.17
C LEU A 224 -10.55 -4.47 -2.57
N GLY A 225 -9.58 -5.36 -2.84
CA GLY A 225 -9.25 -5.80 -4.19
C GLY A 225 -8.66 -4.68 -5.04
N GLU A 226 -8.41 -4.97 -6.30
CA GLU A 226 -7.82 -4.05 -7.28
C GLU A 226 -8.79 -2.92 -7.63
N GLY A 227 -8.26 -1.84 -8.21
CA GLY A 227 -9.04 -0.71 -8.71
C GLY A 227 -9.28 0.41 -7.67
N ASN A 228 -8.87 0.22 -6.42
CA ASN A 228 -9.00 1.21 -5.35
C ASN A 228 -7.61 1.67 -4.91
N CYS A 229 -7.09 2.72 -5.53
CA CYS A 229 -5.88 3.41 -5.09
C CYS A 229 -6.19 4.89 -4.87
N PHE A 230 -5.37 5.55 -4.08
CA PHE A 230 -5.53 6.97 -3.78
C PHE A 230 -4.21 7.73 -3.83
N LEU A 231 -4.33 9.02 -4.09
CA LEU A 231 -3.30 10.03 -3.84
C LEU A 231 -3.88 11.05 -2.87
N ARG A 232 -3.25 11.17 -1.71
CA ARG A 232 -3.47 12.29 -0.81
C ARG A 232 -2.68 13.49 -1.33
N VAL A 233 -3.35 14.61 -1.48
CA VAL A 233 -2.81 15.89 -1.94
C VAL A 233 -2.79 16.86 -0.76
N PRO A 234 -1.64 17.47 -0.41
CA PRO A 234 -1.58 18.39 0.71
C PRO A 234 -2.49 19.62 0.50
N PRO A 235 -3.14 20.11 1.57
CA PRO A 235 -3.93 21.33 1.50
C PRO A 235 -3.13 22.51 0.94
N GLY A 236 -3.77 23.32 0.09
CA GLY A 236 -3.11 24.45 -0.55
C GLY A 236 -2.18 24.10 -1.72
N CYS A 237 -2.14 22.85 -2.15
CA CYS A 237 -1.36 22.41 -3.31
C CYS A 237 -1.67 23.27 -4.54
N THR A 238 -0.62 23.75 -5.21
CA THR A 238 -0.71 24.57 -6.43
C THR A 238 -0.21 23.86 -7.68
N LEU A 239 0.28 22.62 -7.56
CA LEU A 239 0.76 21.82 -8.68
C LEU A 239 -0.33 21.62 -9.74
N ARG A 240 0.08 21.56 -11.00
CA ARG A 240 -0.81 21.46 -12.18
C ARG A 240 -0.38 20.25 -13.03
N PRO A 241 -0.97 19.07 -12.83
CA PRO A 241 -0.63 17.88 -13.61
C PRO A 241 -0.77 18.13 -15.12
N VAL A 242 0.25 17.77 -15.91
CA VAL A 242 0.15 17.80 -17.38
C VAL A 242 -0.69 16.60 -17.85
N ILE A 243 -0.59 15.47 -17.17
CA ILE A 243 -1.45 14.30 -17.38
C ILE A 243 -2.71 14.52 -16.53
N THR A 244 -3.78 14.99 -17.17
CA THR A 244 -5.05 15.37 -16.53
C THR A 244 -6.25 14.78 -17.26
N GLY A 245 -7.38 14.66 -16.59
CA GLY A 245 -8.63 14.18 -17.15
C GLY A 245 -9.79 15.15 -16.89
N TRP A 246 -10.90 14.96 -17.59
CA TRP A 246 -12.03 15.88 -17.51
C TRP A 246 -12.74 15.88 -16.14
N PHE A 247 -12.56 14.85 -15.30
CA PHE A 247 -13.06 14.88 -13.92
C PHE A 247 -12.35 15.93 -13.05
N ALA A 248 -11.13 16.36 -13.41
CA ALA A 248 -10.46 17.47 -12.74
C ALA A 248 -11.12 18.84 -13.04
N GLU A 249 -12.06 18.90 -13.98
CA GLU A 249 -12.80 20.10 -14.36
C GLU A 249 -14.33 19.93 -14.11
N PHE A 250 -14.76 18.80 -13.52
CA PHE A 250 -16.16 18.39 -13.49
C PHE A 250 -17.10 19.45 -12.91
N ASP A 251 -16.75 20.02 -11.74
CA ASP A 251 -17.58 21.01 -11.04
C ASP A 251 -17.62 22.40 -11.72
N ILE A 252 -16.76 22.64 -12.68
CA ILE A 252 -16.61 23.92 -13.38
C ILE A 252 -16.87 23.83 -14.89
N LEU A 253 -17.29 22.66 -15.40
CA LEU A 253 -17.58 22.44 -16.83
C LEU A 253 -18.62 23.44 -17.39
N SER A 254 -19.59 23.87 -16.58
CA SER A 254 -20.63 24.81 -16.96
C SER A 254 -20.17 26.28 -16.93
N GLN A 255 -18.99 26.57 -16.37
CA GLN A 255 -18.48 27.95 -16.28
C GLN A 255 -17.85 28.38 -17.60
N GLN A 256 -18.03 29.64 -17.95
CA GLN A 256 -17.40 30.17 -19.14
C GLN A 256 -15.87 30.20 -18.96
N ARG A 257 -15.15 29.56 -19.87
CA ARG A 257 -13.68 29.52 -19.84
C ARG A 257 -13.14 30.96 -20.02
N GLN A 258 -12.36 31.39 -19.04
CA GLN A 258 -11.55 32.58 -19.15
C GLN A 258 -10.16 32.19 -19.65
N ASP A 259 -9.73 32.77 -20.76
CA ASP A 259 -8.41 32.51 -21.39
C ASP A 259 -8.17 31.05 -21.90
N ASN A 260 -7.09 30.90 -22.66
CA ASN A 260 -6.59 29.56 -23.14
C ASN A 260 -5.90 28.77 -22.04
N ARG A 261 -6.33 28.87 -20.79
CA ARG A 261 -5.72 28.19 -19.65
C ARG A 261 -6.65 27.13 -19.04
N VAL A 262 -6.14 25.91 -18.89
CA VAL A 262 -6.88 24.83 -18.24
C VAL A 262 -7.10 25.14 -16.75
N PRO A 263 -8.34 25.18 -16.24
CA PRO A 263 -8.62 25.40 -14.84
C PRO A 263 -8.34 24.13 -14.02
N TYR A 264 -8.11 24.29 -12.72
CA TYR A 264 -7.97 23.19 -11.76
C TYR A 264 -8.69 23.56 -10.46
N PRO A 265 -9.38 22.59 -9.81
CA PRO A 265 -9.97 22.83 -8.50
C PRO A 265 -8.89 23.05 -7.43
N SER A 266 -9.29 23.60 -6.29
CA SER A 266 -8.37 23.94 -5.20
C SER A 266 -7.98 22.74 -4.31
N ASP A 267 -8.66 21.62 -4.46
CA ASP A 267 -8.50 20.39 -3.68
C ASP A 267 -7.82 19.25 -4.46
N ALA A 268 -7.89 18.02 -3.93
CA ALA A 268 -7.30 16.83 -4.55
C ALA A 268 -7.93 16.44 -5.90
N ALA A 269 -9.13 16.95 -6.23
CA ALA A 269 -9.76 16.69 -7.53
C ALA A 269 -8.93 17.18 -8.72
N ARG A 270 -7.97 18.09 -8.50
CA ARG A 270 -6.99 18.51 -9.52
C ARG A 270 -6.17 17.35 -10.13
N PHE A 271 -6.04 16.24 -9.40
CA PHE A 271 -5.38 15.01 -9.86
C PHE A 271 -6.39 13.95 -10.35
N ALA A 272 -7.68 14.27 -10.40
CA ALA A 272 -8.70 13.34 -10.89
C ALA A 272 -8.43 12.93 -12.34
N GLY A 273 -8.95 11.76 -12.70
CA GLY A 273 -8.79 11.17 -14.03
C GLY A 273 -9.95 11.49 -14.96
N SER A 274 -10.40 10.45 -15.60
CA SER A 274 -11.47 10.47 -16.59
C SER A 274 -12.45 9.35 -16.26
N THR A 275 -13.45 9.11 -17.13
CA THR A 275 -14.42 8.02 -16.98
C THR A 275 -13.72 6.67 -16.76
N TYR A 276 -14.19 5.94 -15.76
CA TYR A 276 -13.61 4.69 -15.29
C TYR A 276 -14.72 3.67 -14.96
N ASP A 277 -14.35 2.42 -14.72
CA ASP A 277 -15.27 1.42 -14.17
C ASP A 277 -15.42 1.62 -12.64
N PRO A 278 -16.60 2.04 -12.14
CA PRO A 278 -16.81 2.32 -10.73
C PRO A 278 -17.02 1.07 -9.86
N THR A 279 -17.07 -0.14 -10.43
CA THR A 279 -17.38 -1.39 -9.72
C THR A 279 -16.46 -1.62 -8.51
N SER A 280 -15.18 -1.24 -8.63
CA SER A 280 -14.23 -1.36 -7.53
C SER A 280 -14.60 -0.50 -6.32
N HIS A 281 -15.22 0.66 -6.52
CA HIS A 281 -15.64 1.55 -5.42
C HIS A 281 -16.84 0.98 -4.65
N TYR A 282 -17.78 0.35 -5.32
CA TYR A 282 -18.89 -0.37 -4.67
C TYR A 282 -18.36 -1.46 -3.74
N ARG A 283 -17.42 -2.26 -4.23
CA ARG A 283 -16.74 -3.27 -3.44
C ARG A 283 -15.98 -2.64 -2.25
N GLY A 284 -15.19 -1.61 -2.52
CA GLY A 284 -14.38 -0.92 -1.52
C GLY A 284 -15.20 -0.30 -0.40
N ALA A 285 -16.32 0.36 -0.72
CA ALA A 285 -17.22 0.95 0.25
C ALA A 285 -17.79 -0.11 1.21
N LYS A 286 -18.21 -1.30 0.69
CA LYS A 286 -18.67 -2.40 1.52
C LYS A 286 -17.60 -2.97 2.45
N VAL A 287 -16.36 -3.00 2.00
CA VAL A 287 -15.24 -3.47 2.83
C VAL A 287 -14.89 -2.45 3.92
N PHE A 288 -14.91 -1.15 3.65
CA PHE A 288 -14.72 -0.13 4.69
C PHE A 288 -15.87 -0.16 5.72
N GLU A 289 -17.14 -0.32 5.29
CA GLU A 289 -18.28 -0.55 6.18
C GLU A 289 -18.06 -1.79 7.06
N PHE A 290 -17.53 -2.88 6.51
CA PHE A 290 -17.17 -4.10 7.23
C PHE A 290 -16.10 -3.83 8.31
N PHE A 291 -15.00 -3.16 7.99
CA PHE A 291 -13.97 -2.82 8.98
C PHE A 291 -14.54 -2.00 10.12
N HIS A 292 -15.34 -0.99 9.81
CA HIS A 292 -16.02 -0.18 10.82
C HIS A 292 -16.96 -1.02 11.69
N ARG A 293 -17.82 -1.83 11.10
CA ARG A 293 -18.81 -2.70 11.80
C ARG A 293 -18.14 -3.66 12.78
N TYR A 294 -17.01 -4.25 12.39
CA TYR A 294 -16.28 -5.22 13.22
C TYR A 294 -15.18 -4.58 14.08
N GLN A 295 -15.05 -3.25 14.06
CA GLN A 295 -14.04 -2.48 14.80
C GLN A 295 -12.61 -2.96 14.50
N LEU A 296 -12.32 -3.21 13.24
CA LEU A 296 -11.01 -3.64 12.75
C LEU A 296 -10.15 -2.40 12.43
N SER A 297 -9.78 -1.64 13.47
CA SER A 297 -8.92 -0.46 13.30
C SER A 297 -7.48 -0.85 12.93
N PRO A 298 -6.68 0.07 12.36
CA PRO A 298 -5.27 -0.16 12.06
C PRO A 298 -4.47 -0.63 13.28
N GLU A 299 -4.71 -0.08 14.49
CA GLU A 299 -4.05 -0.46 15.74
C GLU A 299 -4.42 -1.89 16.16
N PHE A 300 -5.71 -2.23 16.04
CA PHE A 300 -6.17 -3.58 16.33
C PHE A 300 -5.55 -4.59 15.36
N LEU A 301 -5.59 -4.29 14.05
CA LEU A 301 -4.99 -5.14 13.03
C LEU A 301 -3.46 -5.22 13.17
N ARG A 302 -2.81 -4.14 13.60
CA ARG A 302 -1.38 -4.16 13.94
C ARG A 302 -1.07 -5.13 15.07
N THR A 303 -1.87 -5.13 16.13
CA THR A 303 -1.72 -6.07 17.26
C THR A 303 -1.81 -7.51 16.78
N ILE A 304 -2.81 -7.83 15.94
CA ILE A 304 -2.96 -9.17 15.34
C ILE A 304 -1.75 -9.53 14.48
N ASN A 305 -1.36 -8.63 13.60
CA ASN A 305 -0.25 -8.87 12.68
C ASN A 305 1.09 -9.07 13.41
N GLN A 306 1.38 -8.25 14.43
CA GLN A 306 2.60 -8.41 15.25
C GLN A 306 2.63 -9.76 15.95
N HIS A 307 1.51 -10.22 16.52
CA HIS A 307 1.40 -11.57 17.07
C HIS A 307 1.71 -12.63 16.03
N GLN A 308 1.05 -12.57 14.87
CA GLN A 308 1.22 -13.53 13.80
C GLN A 308 2.65 -13.58 13.24
N VAL A 309 3.29 -12.41 13.04
CA VAL A 309 4.68 -12.33 12.57
C VAL A 309 5.64 -12.89 13.63
N LYS A 310 5.46 -12.55 14.91
CA LYS A 310 6.25 -13.11 16.02
C LYS A 310 6.05 -14.63 16.13
N HIS A 311 4.83 -15.13 15.91
CA HIS A 311 4.53 -16.55 15.88
C HIS A 311 5.27 -17.28 14.73
N LEU A 312 5.24 -16.70 13.51
CA LEU A 312 6.02 -17.22 12.37
C LEU A 312 7.53 -17.25 12.66
N MET A 313 8.09 -16.19 13.28
CA MET A 313 9.49 -16.15 13.68
C MET A 313 9.83 -17.26 14.69
N SER A 314 9.00 -17.41 15.72
CA SER A 314 9.19 -18.47 16.74
C SER A 314 9.10 -19.88 16.13
N CYS A 315 8.15 -20.13 15.24
CA CYS A 315 8.05 -21.39 14.52
C CYS A 315 9.27 -21.63 13.62
N PHE A 316 9.78 -20.59 12.95
CA PHE A 316 10.98 -20.69 12.12
C PHE A 316 12.23 -21.04 12.97
N ASP A 317 12.41 -20.34 14.08
CA ASP A 317 13.54 -20.58 14.99
C ASP A 317 13.52 -22.03 15.56
N ALA A 318 12.31 -22.56 15.80
CA ALA A 318 12.15 -23.95 16.26
C ALA A 318 12.47 -25.01 15.19
N LEU A 319 12.59 -24.64 13.90
CA LEU A 319 13.01 -25.58 12.85
C LEU A 319 14.50 -25.96 12.96
N ASP A 320 15.30 -25.16 13.66
CA ASP A 320 16.75 -25.37 13.87
C ASP A 320 17.51 -25.60 12.54
N VAL A 321 17.23 -24.76 11.55
CA VAL A 321 17.83 -24.85 10.21
C VAL A 321 19.15 -24.11 10.14
N ASN A 322 20.04 -24.54 9.24
CA ASN A 322 21.32 -23.87 9.02
C ASN A 322 21.08 -22.42 8.50
N PRO A 323 21.53 -21.39 9.23
CA PRO A 323 21.30 -19.98 8.85
C PRO A 323 22.01 -19.59 7.55
N THR A 324 23.02 -20.33 7.09
CA THR A 324 23.63 -20.09 5.77
C THR A 324 22.74 -20.54 4.61
N LEU A 325 21.78 -21.43 4.86
CA LEU A 325 20.80 -21.89 3.88
C LEU A 325 19.63 -20.92 3.79
N ILE A 326 19.08 -20.55 4.96
CA ILE A 326 17.89 -19.68 5.07
C ILE A 326 17.87 -19.03 6.46
N ASP A 327 17.66 -17.71 6.52
CA ASP A 327 17.46 -16.97 7.76
C ASP A 327 16.70 -15.68 7.49
N TYR A 328 16.22 -15.01 8.55
CA TYR A 328 15.68 -13.64 8.48
C TYR A 328 16.66 -12.66 9.12
N ASP A 329 16.55 -11.39 8.74
CA ASP A 329 17.37 -10.32 9.33
C ASP A 329 17.00 -10.12 10.81
N ARG A 330 17.84 -10.58 11.71
CA ARG A 330 17.66 -10.51 13.17
C ARG A 330 17.98 -9.14 13.75
N SER A 331 18.58 -8.25 12.96
CA SER A 331 18.86 -6.86 13.38
C SER A 331 17.61 -5.98 13.36
N ILE A 332 16.57 -6.38 12.61
CA ILE A 332 15.30 -5.65 12.55
C ILE A 332 14.42 -6.06 13.73
N ALA A 333 14.18 -5.14 14.65
CA ALA A 333 13.28 -5.40 15.77
C ALA A 333 11.85 -5.74 15.27
N PRO A 334 11.07 -6.57 15.99
CA PRO A 334 9.71 -6.92 15.60
C PRO A 334 8.81 -5.70 15.37
N ASP A 335 8.99 -4.64 16.14
CA ASP A 335 8.18 -3.41 16.06
C ASP A 335 8.57 -2.53 14.85
N ASP A 336 9.79 -2.70 14.34
CA ASP A 336 10.31 -2.01 13.14
C ASP A 336 10.03 -2.80 11.86
N ARG A 337 9.33 -3.92 11.96
CA ARG A 337 8.93 -4.79 10.87
C ARG A 337 7.49 -4.50 10.46
N GLY A 338 7.26 -4.36 9.17
CA GLY A 338 5.91 -4.26 8.59
C GLY A 338 5.13 -5.58 8.67
N GLY A 339 4.13 -5.70 7.83
CA GLY A 339 3.12 -6.76 7.94
C GLY A 339 3.54 -8.17 7.52
N PHE A 340 4.84 -8.47 7.34
CA PHE A 340 5.29 -9.78 6.84
C PHE A 340 6.71 -10.13 7.29
N LEU A 341 7.00 -11.44 7.34
CA LEU A 341 8.32 -11.98 7.56
C LEU A 341 9.03 -12.22 6.22
N VAL A 342 10.31 -11.85 6.14
CA VAL A 342 11.18 -12.12 4.98
C VAL A 342 12.25 -13.11 5.39
N LEU A 343 12.32 -14.25 4.69
CA LEU A 343 13.37 -15.25 4.82
C LEU A 343 14.31 -15.13 3.63
N HIS A 344 15.59 -14.88 3.90
CA HIS A 344 16.64 -14.75 2.89
C HIS A 344 17.25 -16.10 2.55
N THR A 345 17.23 -16.50 1.29
CA THR A 345 17.77 -17.75 0.81
C THR A 345 18.03 -17.70 -0.69
N PRO A 346 19.13 -18.28 -1.21
CA PRO A 346 19.32 -18.40 -2.66
C PRO A 346 18.28 -19.30 -3.34
N HIS A 347 17.52 -20.09 -2.55
CA HIS A 347 16.53 -21.05 -3.02
C HIS A 347 15.08 -20.54 -2.95
N ALA A 348 14.85 -19.25 -2.77
CA ALA A 348 13.51 -18.66 -2.54
C ALA A 348 12.48 -19.08 -3.60
N HIS A 349 12.86 -19.09 -4.88
CA HIS A 349 11.99 -19.53 -5.97
C HIS A 349 11.60 -21.01 -5.84
N ILE A 350 12.59 -21.88 -5.54
CA ILE A 350 12.35 -23.35 -5.40
C ILE A 350 11.45 -23.58 -4.19
N LEU A 351 11.75 -22.95 -3.05
CA LEU A 351 10.95 -23.09 -1.83
C LEU A 351 9.51 -22.62 -2.04
N GLN A 352 9.30 -21.48 -2.69
CA GLN A 352 7.97 -20.99 -3.01
C GLN A 352 7.18 -21.98 -3.87
N HIS A 353 7.83 -22.60 -4.86
CA HIS A 353 7.20 -23.60 -5.71
C HIS A 353 6.82 -24.87 -4.93
N LEU A 354 7.74 -25.39 -4.11
CA LEU A 354 7.50 -26.59 -3.30
C LEU A 354 6.42 -26.35 -2.22
N LEU A 355 6.44 -25.20 -1.56
CA LEU A 355 5.39 -24.77 -0.63
C LEU A 355 4.01 -24.75 -1.30
N LYS A 356 3.92 -24.17 -2.50
CA LYS A 356 2.68 -24.13 -3.28
C LYS A 356 2.16 -25.53 -3.61
N GLN A 357 3.04 -26.48 -3.97
CA GLN A 357 2.65 -27.87 -4.22
C GLN A 357 2.06 -28.56 -2.99
N ARG A 358 2.46 -28.10 -1.78
CA ARG A 358 1.92 -28.59 -0.50
C ARG A 358 0.81 -27.69 0.07
N GLY A 359 0.22 -26.81 -0.75
CA GLY A 359 -0.92 -25.99 -0.37
C GLY A 359 -0.59 -24.72 0.42
N VAL A 360 0.70 -24.39 0.62
CA VAL A 360 1.13 -23.17 1.28
C VAL A 360 1.39 -22.08 0.24
N HIS A 361 0.58 -21.02 0.26
CA HIS A 361 0.69 -19.90 -0.66
C HIS A 361 1.60 -18.81 -0.07
N THR A 362 2.72 -18.57 -0.73
CA THR A 362 3.71 -17.52 -0.40
C THR A 362 4.12 -16.81 -1.67
N ASP A 363 4.94 -15.78 -1.58
CA ASP A 363 5.61 -15.23 -2.76
C ASP A 363 7.13 -15.06 -2.53
N HIS A 364 7.85 -14.74 -3.58
CA HIS A 364 9.27 -14.44 -3.48
C HIS A 364 9.67 -13.24 -4.36
N ARG A 365 10.79 -12.61 -4.01
CA ARG A 365 11.45 -11.59 -4.83
C ARG A 365 12.95 -11.79 -4.72
N GLY A 366 13.58 -12.14 -5.86
CA GLY A 366 15.00 -12.52 -5.83
C GLY A 366 15.28 -13.62 -4.82
N THR A 367 16.13 -13.34 -3.85
CA THR A 367 16.50 -14.26 -2.75
C THR A 367 15.60 -14.14 -1.51
N SER A 368 14.54 -13.37 -1.55
CA SER A 368 13.61 -13.16 -0.42
C SER A 368 12.36 -14.01 -0.59
N LEU A 369 12.16 -15.02 0.24
CA LEU A 369 10.89 -15.71 0.43
C LEU A 369 10.07 -14.90 1.45
N ARG A 370 8.85 -14.51 1.10
CA ARG A 370 8.02 -13.62 1.92
C ARG A 370 6.79 -14.33 2.44
N LEU A 371 6.54 -14.20 3.73
CA LEU A 371 5.46 -14.84 4.48
C LEU A 371 4.61 -13.75 5.13
N GLY A 372 3.49 -13.41 4.51
CA GLY A 372 2.56 -12.39 5.01
C GLY A 372 1.30 -13.01 5.57
N PRO A 373 1.13 -13.03 6.89
CA PRO A 373 -0.11 -13.47 7.51
C PRO A 373 -1.25 -12.47 7.26
N ALA A 374 -2.46 -12.89 7.57
CA ALA A 374 -3.67 -12.06 7.47
C ALA A 374 -4.59 -12.33 8.67
N PRO A 375 -5.44 -11.37 9.08
CA PRO A 375 -6.17 -11.45 10.34
C PRO A 375 -7.18 -12.61 10.43
N TYR A 376 -7.53 -13.22 9.31
CA TYR A 376 -8.42 -14.39 9.22
C TYR A 376 -7.68 -15.74 9.35
N LEU A 377 -6.33 -15.76 9.55
CA LEU A 377 -5.55 -16.98 9.76
C LEU A 377 -5.33 -17.21 11.25
N SER A 378 -5.52 -18.47 11.70
CA SER A 378 -5.23 -18.90 13.06
C SER A 378 -3.75 -19.28 13.24
N ASP A 379 -3.27 -19.31 14.49
CA ASP A 379 -1.92 -19.78 14.84
C ASP A 379 -1.66 -21.22 14.36
N ALA A 380 -2.69 -22.09 14.42
CA ALA A 380 -2.59 -23.46 13.91
C ALA A 380 -2.26 -23.51 12.40
N GLN A 381 -2.88 -22.62 11.59
CA GLN A 381 -2.58 -22.53 10.15
C GLN A 381 -1.15 -22.02 9.91
N LEU A 382 -0.70 -21.03 10.68
CA LEU A 382 0.66 -20.50 10.58
C LEU A 382 1.70 -21.56 10.99
N SER A 383 1.46 -22.28 12.09
CA SER A 383 2.32 -23.38 12.54
C SER A 383 2.40 -24.50 11.50
N THR A 384 1.26 -24.89 10.91
CA THR A 384 1.21 -25.90 9.85
C THR A 384 2.04 -25.49 8.63
N ALA A 385 1.93 -24.23 8.20
CA ALA A 385 2.71 -23.71 7.09
C ALA A 385 4.23 -23.75 7.36
N MET A 386 4.65 -23.41 8.59
CA MET A 386 6.05 -23.45 8.99
C MET A 386 6.57 -24.88 9.15
N GLN A 387 5.75 -25.81 9.65
CA GLN A 387 6.09 -27.23 9.68
C GLN A 387 6.35 -27.78 8.28
N ILE A 388 5.48 -27.46 7.31
CA ILE A 388 5.65 -27.85 5.89
C ILE A 388 6.95 -27.28 5.33
N LEU A 389 7.30 -26.02 5.64
CA LEU A 389 8.58 -25.44 5.25
C LEU A 389 9.76 -26.26 5.83
N GLY A 390 9.70 -26.61 7.12
CA GLY A 390 10.73 -27.42 7.77
C GLY A 390 10.88 -28.82 7.15
N GLU A 391 9.77 -29.44 6.77
CA GLU A 391 9.80 -30.74 6.06
C GLU A 391 10.51 -30.61 4.70
N ILE A 392 10.15 -29.61 3.90
CA ILE A 392 10.77 -29.32 2.59
C ILE A 392 12.29 -29.09 2.74
N LEU A 393 12.69 -28.31 3.75
CA LEU A 393 14.11 -28.01 3.99
C LEU A 393 14.90 -29.29 4.32
N ARG A 394 14.37 -30.19 5.18
CA ARG A 394 15.01 -31.47 5.52
C ARG A 394 15.06 -32.47 4.36
N GLU A 395 14.05 -32.42 3.45
CA GLU A 395 13.97 -33.36 2.33
C GLU A 395 14.88 -32.99 1.15
N ARG A 396 15.20 -31.70 1.01
CA ARG A 396 15.81 -31.17 -0.22
C ARG A 396 17.15 -30.49 -0.06
N PHE A 397 17.49 -30.12 1.18
CA PHE A 397 18.71 -29.36 1.49
C PHE A 397 19.43 -29.92 2.74
#